data_8582ab39b66533aee076f35d9e0f9296
#
_entry.id   8582ab39b66533aee076f35d9e0f9296
#
_cell.length_a   1.000
_cell.length_b   1.000
_cell.length_c   1.000
_cell.angle_alpha   90.00
_cell.angle_beta   90.00
_cell.angle_gamma   90.00
#
_symmetry.space_group_name_H-M   'P 1'
#
loop_
_entity.id
_entity.type
_entity.pdbx_description
1 polymer ?
#
loop_
_entity_poly.entity_id
_entity_poly.type
_entity_poly.pdbx_seq_one_letter_code
_entity_poly.pdbx_strand_id
1 'polypeptide(L)'
;VPGGVLDPSKTAGSENLLLLIYVLCFLGFSVKTAMWPFGAWLPKAGVAPTPVTALLHAVAVVKAGAFTLMRITYYSFGTEFLRGTWAQTVLLIFVIITIVYGCSRALKETHFKRRLAYSTMSNLSYILFGVVLMSPLGLVGALSHMVFHAVMKICSFFCAGAVIYKTGRNYI
;
A
#
# COMPACT_ATOMS: atom_id res chain seq x y z
N VAL A 1 -11.41 17.25 7.79
CA VAL A 1 -10.93 18.48 8.45
C VAL A 1 -9.51 18.72 7.98
N PRO A 2 -9.15 19.85 7.34
CA PRO A 2 -7.79 20.08 6.83
C PRO A 2 -6.70 19.99 7.88
N GLY A 3 -6.96 20.41 9.13
CA GLY A 3 -6.02 20.36 10.24
C GLY A 3 -5.99 19.04 11.04
N GLY A 4 -6.76 18.04 10.63
CA GLY A 4 -6.87 16.78 11.39
C GLY A 4 -7.73 16.92 12.66
N VAL A 5 -7.66 15.91 13.54
CA VAL A 5 -8.38 15.86 14.81
C VAL A 5 -7.49 16.36 15.97
N LEU A 6 -6.19 16.51 15.74
CA LEU A 6 -5.26 16.99 16.77
C LEU A 6 -5.57 18.45 17.12
N ASP A 7 -5.69 18.71 18.42
CA ASP A 7 -5.90 20.04 18.95
C ASP A 7 -4.55 20.75 19.10
N PRO A 8 -4.30 21.85 18.33
CA PRO A 8 -3.01 22.54 18.39
C PRO A 8 -2.64 23.04 19.79
N SER A 9 -3.64 23.39 20.59
CA SER A 9 -3.42 23.91 21.94
C SER A 9 -2.87 22.86 22.91
N LYS A 10 -3.22 21.59 22.69
CA LYS A 10 -2.78 20.46 23.54
C LYS A 10 -1.51 19.78 23.04
N THR A 11 -1.12 20.05 21.80
CA THR A 11 0.03 19.41 21.14
C THR A 11 1.27 20.30 21.11
N ALA A 12 1.13 21.56 21.52
CA ALA A 12 2.23 22.52 21.59
C ALA A 12 3.35 21.97 22.49
N GLY A 13 4.57 21.90 21.92
CA GLY A 13 5.77 21.37 22.62
C GLY A 13 6.04 19.88 22.45
N SER A 14 5.12 19.08 21.89
CA SER A 14 5.33 17.64 21.66
C SER A 14 5.29 17.24 20.18
N GLU A 15 5.55 18.17 19.27
CA GLU A 15 5.45 17.96 17.83
C GLU A 15 6.33 16.80 17.32
N ASN A 16 7.59 16.74 17.75
CA ASN A 16 8.50 15.64 17.35
C ASN A 16 8.03 14.27 17.83
N LEU A 17 7.43 14.21 19.02
CA LEU A 17 6.85 12.96 19.54
C LEU A 17 5.66 12.53 18.70
N LEU A 18 4.80 13.46 18.31
CA LEU A 18 3.65 13.19 17.45
C LEU A 18 4.06 12.73 16.05
N LEU A 19 5.10 13.34 15.46
CA LEU A 19 5.68 12.92 14.21
C LEU A 19 6.25 11.49 14.30
N LEU A 20 6.93 11.17 15.41
CA LEU A 20 7.41 9.81 15.65
C LEU A 20 6.26 8.81 15.76
N ILE A 21 5.21 9.15 16.52
CA ILE A 21 4.01 8.32 16.64
C ILE A 21 3.37 8.10 15.25
N TYR A 22 3.26 9.15 14.43
CA TYR A 22 2.73 9.04 13.07
C TYR A 22 3.54 8.07 12.23
N VAL A 23 4.88 8.17 12.22
CA VAL A 23 5.76 7.27 11.48
C VAL A 23 5.60 5.83 11.95
N LEU A 24 5.57 5.60 13.26
CA LEU A 24 5.37 4.25 13.83
C LEU A 24 4.00 3.67 13.46
N CYS A 25 2.93 4.45 13.57
CA CYS A 25 1.60 4.05 13.13
C CYS A 25 1.57 3.73 11.64
N PHE A 26 2.17 4.60 10.81
CA PHE A 26 2.24 4.39 9.37
C PHE A 26 2.98 3.09 9.03
N LEU A 27 4.15 2.86 9.63
CA LEU A 27 4.92 1.62 9.44
C LEU A 27 4.14 0.39 9.92
N GLY A 28 3.48 0.45 11.07
CA GLY A 28 2.67 -0.64 11.61
C GLY A 28 1.51 -1.02 10.68
N PHE A 29 0.72 -0.06 10.21
CA PHE A 29 -0.37 -0.34 9.28
C PHE A 29 0.11 -0.68 7.87
N SER A 30 1.29 -0.22 7.47
CA SER A 30 1.89 -0.54 6.18
C SER A 30 2.26 -2.01 6.01
N VAL A 31 2.37 -2.76 7.09
CA VAL A 31 2.50 -4.23 7.05
C VAL A 31 1.37 -4.86 6.24
N LYS A 32 0.12 -4.37 6.41
CA LYS A 32 -1.03 -4.83 5.63
C LYS A 32 -0.95 -4.48 4.14
N THR A 33 -0.32 -3.38 3.79
CA THR A 33 -0.08 -3.00 2.38
C THR A 33 1.18 -3.65 1.80
N ALA A 34 1.84 -4.50 2.57
CA ALA A 34 3.05 -5.19 2.19
C ALA A 34 4.21 -4.25 1.81
N MET A 35 4.36 -3.14 2.52
CA MET A 35 5.49 -2.23 2.32
C MET A 35 6.80 -2.89 2.75
N TRP A 36 7.87 -2.62 2.01
CA TRP A 36 9.21 -3.08 2.40
C TRP A 36 9.64 -2.44 3.73
N PRO A 37 10.30 -3.19 4.66
CA PRO A 37 10.78 -4.58 4.55
C PRO A 37 9.74 -5.64 4.93
N PHE A 38 8.54 -5.28 5.36
CA PHE A 38 7.53 -6.18 5.93
C PHE A 38 6.65 -6.90 4.90
N GLY A 39 6.88 -6.68 3.61
CA GLY A 39 6.02 -7.16 2.51
C GLY A 39 6.18 -8.62 2.09
N ALA A 40 7.11 -9.37 2.68
CA ALA A 40 7.43 -10.74 2.26
C ALA A 40 6.29 -11.77 2.42
N TRP A 41 5.30 -11.46 3.24
CA TRP A 41 4.12 -12.32 3.45
C TRP A 41 3.21 -12.36 2.22
N LEU A 42 3.10 -11.25 1.46
CA LEU A 42 2.15 -11.11 0.37
C LEU A 42 2.38 -12.14 -0.77
N PRO A 43 3.60 -12.32 -1.31
CA PRO A 43 3.86 -13.37 -2.29
C PRO A 43 3.70 -14.79 -1.74
N LYS A 44 3.96 -15.01 -0.45
CA LYS A 44 3.78 -16.30 0.22
C LYS A 44 2.30 -16.67 0.38
N ALA A 45 1.42 -15.69 0.57
CA ALA A 45 -0.03 -15.90 0.67
C ALA A 45 -0.66 -16.40 -0.65
N GLY A 46 0.05 -16.33 -1.78
CA GLY A 46 -0.38 -16.84 -3.08
C GLY A 46 -0.54 -18.37 -3.20
N VAL A 47 -0.21 -19.13 -2.15
CA VAL A 47 -0.42 -20.60 -2.11
C VAL A 47 -1.92 -20.96 -2.07
N ALA A 48 -2.76 -20.08 -1.52
CA ALA A 48 -4.20 -20.29 -1.42
C ALA A 48 -4.88 -20.49 -2.81
N PRO A 49 -6.09 -21.10 -2.85
CA PRO A 49 -6.88 -21.18 -4.07
C PRO A 49 -7.04 -19.82 -4.76
N THR A 50 -7.09 -19.82 -6.10
CA THR A 50 -7.08 -18.58 -6.88
C THR A 50 -8.15 -17.56 -6.49
N PRO A 51 -9.43 -17.93 -6.24
CA PRO A 51 -10.45 -16.96 -5.81
C PRO A 51 -10.10 -16.27 -4.49
N VAL A 52 -9.57 -17.02 -3.52
CA VAL A 52 -9.15 -16.49 -2.21
C VAL A 52 -7.96 -15.55 -2.37
N THR A 53 -6.97 -15.96 -3.17
CA THR A 53 -5.80 -15.15 -3.48
C THR A 53 -6.21 -13.85 -4.18
N ALA A 54 -7.14 -13.91 -5.12
CA ALA A 54 -7.66 -12.72 -5.82
C ALA A 54 -8.30 -11.72 -4.86
N LEU A 55 -9.18 -12.18 -3.96
CA LEU A 55 -9.82 -11.32 -2.95
C LEU A 55 -8.79 -10.69 -2.01
N LEU A 56 -7.85 -11.47 -1.51
CA LEU A 56 -6.83 -11.00 -0.57
C LEU A 56 -5.95 -9.92 -1.19
N HIS A 57 -5.48 -10.12 -2.41
CA HIS A 57 -4.55 -9.20 -3.11
C HIS A 57 -5.27 -8.01 -3.76
N ALA A 58 -6.53 -8.19 -4.23
CA ALA A 58 -7.20 -7.16 -5.00
C ALA A 58 -8.10 -6.26 -4.16
N VAL A 59 -8.85 -6.79 -3.18
CA VAL A 59 -9.97 -6.07 -2.58
C VAL A 59 -9.85 -5.92 -1.08
N ALA A 60 -9.66 -7.00 -0.33
CA ALA A 60 -9.92 -6.98 1.10
C ALA A 60 -8.73 -6.45 1.94
N VAL A 61 -7.73 -7.29 2.19
CA VAL A 61 -6.72 -7.02 3.23
C VAL A 61 -5.84 -5.83 2.91
N VAL A 62 -5.28 -5.82 1.71
CA VAL A 62 -4.30 -4.79 1.32
C VAL A 62 -4.94 -3.41 1.12
N LYS A 63 -6.20 -3.37 0.67
CA LYS A 63 -6.93 -2.10 0.48
C LYS A 63 -7.40 -1.52 1.82
N ALA A 64 -7.82 -2.35 2.76
CA ALA A 64 -8.12 -1.92 4.11
C ALA A 64 -6.90 -1.25 4.76
N GLY A 65 -5.69 -1.80 4.57
CA GLY A 65 -4.44 -1.17 5.02
C GLY A 65 -4.21 0.20 4.39
N ALA A 66 -4.30 0.29 3.05
CA ALA A 66 -4.12 1.55 2.32
C ALA A 66 -5.15 2.60 2.76
N PHE A 67 -6.42 2.23 2.89
CA PHE A 67 -7.48 3.13 3.34
C PHE A 67 -7.27 3.61 4.79
N THR A 68 -6.82 2.73 5.68
CA THR A 68 -6.48 3.12 7.05
C THR A 68 -5.35 4.17 7.07
N LEU A 69 -4.31 3.99 6.24
CA LEU A 69 -3.22 4.95 6.13
C LEU A 69 -3.69 6.31 5.58
N MET A 70 -4.60 6.31 4.59
CA MET A 70 -5.25 7.54 4.12
C MET A 70 -5.98 8.25 5.26
N ARG A 71 -6.76 7.52 6.04
CA ARG A 71 -7.52 8.10 7.17
C ARG A 71 -6.59 8.65 8.24
N ILE A 72 -5.56 7.93 8.62
CA ILE A 72 -4.59 8.41 9.62
C ILE A 72 -3.92 9.68 9.13
N THR A 73 -3.45 9.72 7.89
CA THR A 73 -2.75 10.89 7.34
C THR A 73 -3.65 12.12 7.20
N TYR A 74 -4.84 11.96 6.62
CA TYR A 74 -5.69 13.10 6.29
C TYR A 74 -6.68 13.51 7.38
N TYR A 75 -7.15 12.57 8.20
CA TYR A 75 -8.16 12.85 9.22
C TYR A 75 -7.61 12.92 10.63
N SER A 76 -6.69 12.00 11.01
CA SER A 76 -6.19 11.98 12.38
C SER A 76 -5.13 13.06 12.61
N PHE A 77 -4.05 13.04 11.83
CA PHE A 77 -2.96 13.99 11.98
C PHE A 77 -3.17 15.29 11.18
N GLY A 78 -3.74 15.19 9.98
CA GLY A 78 -3.94 16.32 9.08
C GLY A 78 -2.71 16.62 8.23
N THR A 79 -2.96 17.05 6.99
CA THR A 79 -1.90 17.31 6.01
C THR A 79 -1.12 18.58 6.30
N GLU A 80 -1.73 19.57 6.96
CA GLU A 80 -1.09 20.83 7.33
C GLU A 80 0.03 20.60 8.35
N PHE A 81 -0.21 19.73 9.33
CA PHE A 81 0.77 19.37 10.35
C PHE A 81 1.93 18.53 9.82
N LEU A 82 1.64 17.62 8.89
CA LEU A 82 2.62 16.63 8.41
C LEU A 82 3.44 17.12 7.23
N ARG A 83 2.94 18.06 6.44
CA ARG A 83 3.57 18.51 5.20
C ARG A 83 4.87 19.26 5.47
N GLY A 84 5.93 18.88 4.74
CA GLY A 84 7.25 19.50 4.89
C GLY A 84 8.05 19.02 6.09
N THR A 85 7.53 18.04 6.86
CA THR A 85 8.25 17.49 8.02
C THR A 85 9.20 16.37 7.63
N TRP A 86 10.13 16.04 8.53
CA TRP A 86 11.04 14.91 8.37
C TRP A 86 10.28 13.57 8.23
N ALA A 87 9.11 13.45 8.91
CA ALA A 87 8.27 12.26 8.86
C ALA A 87 7.78 11.97 7.44
N GLN A 88 7.33 13.00 6.71
CA GLN A 88 6.94 12.87 5.31
C GLN A 88 8.09 12.35 4.45
N THR A 89 9.28 12.93 4.61
CA THR A 89 10.47 12.55 3.82
C THR A 89 10.87 11.09 4.08
N VAL A 90 10.90 10.66 5.32
CA VAL A 90 11.21 9.27 5.70
C VAL A 90 10.21 8.30 5.05
N LEU A 91 8.92 8.58 5.14
CA LEU A 91 7.89 7.71 4.56
C LEU A 91 7.95 7.69 3.02
N LEU A 92 8.24 8.81 2.36
CA LEU A 92 8.46 8.85 0.92
C LEU A 92 9.60 7.92 0.49
N ILE A 93 10.72 7.94 1.22
CA ILE A 93 11.86 7.06 0.94
C ILE A 93 11.44 5.58 1.04
N PHE A 94 10.75 5.17 2.11
CA PHE A 94 10.27 3.79 2.25
C PHE A 94 9.32 3.37 1.14
N VAL A 95 8.41 4.25 0.74
CA VAL A 95 7.46 4.00 -0.35
C VAL A 95 8.18 3.84 -1.68
N ILE A 96 9.13 4.72 -2.01
CA ILE A 96 9.93 4.64 -3.25
C ILE A 96 10.75 3.34 -3.29
N ILE A 97 11.42 2.99 -2.20
CA ILE A 97 12.15 1.72 -2.08
C ILE A 97 11.21 0.54 -2.37
N THR A 98 10.00 0.57 -1.81
CA THR A 98 9.01 -0.51 -2.02
C THR A 98 8.54 -0.60 -3.47
N ILE A 99 8.37 0.53 -4.16
CA ILE A 99 8.03 0.56 -5.59
C ILE A 99 9.12 -0.14 -6.40
N VAL A 100 10.38 0.28 -6.23
CA VAL A 100 11.52 -0.27 -6.95
C VAL A 100 11.72 -1.75 -6.63
N TYR A 101 11.65 -2.12 -5.35
CA TYR A 101 11.76 -3.51 -4.92
C TYR A 101 10.66 -4.39 -5.51
N GLY A 102 9.40 -3.97 -5.41
CA GLY A 102 8.24 -4.70 -5.93
C GLY A 102 8.32 -4.91 -7.44
N CYS A 103 8.66 -3.86 -8.20
CA CYS A 103 8.84 -3.94 -9.65
C CYS A 103 9.99 -4.87 -10.04
N SER A 104 11.15 -4.73 -9.41
CA SER A 104 12.34 -5.55 -9.70
C SER A 104 12.09 -7.03 -9.40
N ARG A 105 11.41 -7.33 -8.30
CA ARG A 105 11.03 -8.71 -7.95
C ARG A 105 9.98 -9.28 -8.89
N ALA A 106 8.99 -8.47 -9.30
CA ALA A 106 7.97 -8.90 -10.25
C ALA A 106 8.55 -9.29 -11.62
N LEU A 107 9.58 -8.59 -12.09
CA LEU A 107 10.25 -8.90 -13.35
C LEU A 107 11.05 -10.21 -13.29
N LYS A 108 11.68 -10.50 -12.16
CA LYS A 108 12.51 -11.70 -11.96
C LYS A 108 11.72 -12.97 -11.61
N GLU A 109 10.47 -12.81 -11.13
CA GLU A 109 9.67 -13.94 -10.67
C GLU A 109 9.04 -14.69 -11.84
N THR A 110 9.27 -15.99 -11.90
CA THR A 110 8.72 -16.88 -12.93
C THR A 110 7.39 -17.51 -12.55
N HIS A 111 7.10 -17.61 -11.24
CA HIS A 111 5.85 -18.17 -10.77
C HIS A 111 4.70 -17.16 -10.95
N PHE A 112 3.65 -17.55 -11.67
CA PHE A 112 2.57 -16.67 -12.12
C PHE A 112 1.92 -15.87 -10.98
N LYS A 113 1.43 -16.53 -9.94
CA LYS A 113 0.76 -15.88 -8.80
C LYS A 113 1.71 -14.98 -7.99
N ARG A 114 2.99 -15.39 -7.81
CA ARG A 114 3.99 -14.59 -7.10
C ARG A 114 4.34 -13.31 -7.85
N ARG A 115 4.45 -13.40 -9.18
CA ARG A 115 4.67 -12.24 -10.04
C ARG A 115 3.54 -11.21 -9.89
N LEU A 116 2.28 -11.67 -9.90
CA LEU A 116 1.12 -10.83 -9.66
C LEU A 116 1.12 -10.21 -8.26
N ALA A 117 1.58 -10.95 -7.24
CA ALA A 117 1.69 -10.45 -5.88
C ALA A 117 2.75 -9.34 -5.74
N TYR A 118 3.94 -9.51 -6.32
CA TYR A 118 4.95 -8.44 -6.34
C TYR A 118 4.48 -7.21 -7.12
N SER A 119 3.79 -7.40 -8.24
CA SER A 119 3.14 -6.31 -8.96
C SER A 119 2.05 -5.64 -8.12
N THR A 120 1.32 -6.35 -7.27
CA THR A 120 0.38 -5.75 -6.31
C THR A 120 1.11 -4.91 -5.28
N MET A 121 2.24 -5.37 -4.74
CA MET A 121 3.08 -4.62 -3.80
C MET A 121 3.48 -3.25 -4.37
N SER A 122 4.00 -3.21 -5.60
CA SER A 122 4.39 -1.94 -6.23
C SER A 122 3.19 -1.02 -6.48
N ASN A 123 2.05 -1.55 -6.94
CA ASN A 123 0.85 -0.75 -7.15
C ASN A 123 0.24 -0.20 -5.86
N LEU A 124 0.28 -0.96 -4.77
CA LEU A 124 -0.11 -0.44 -3.44
C LEU A 124 0.81 0.70 -2.99
N SER A 125 2.09 0.59 -3.30
CA SER A 125 3.04 1.66 -2.99
C SER A 125 2.81 2.91 -3.83
N TYR A 126 2.30 2.82 -5.07
CA TYR A 126 1.82 4.01 -5.80
C TYR A 126 0.65 4.69 -5.10
N ILE A 127 -0.28 3.92 -4.53
CA ILE A 127 -1.37 4.48 -3.72
C ILE A 127 -0.80 5.21 -2.50
N LEU A 128 0.13 4.57 -1.77
CA LEU A 128 0.77 5.18 -0.61
C LEU A 128 1.61 6.40 -0.97
N PHE A 129 2.27 6.40 -2.13
CA PHE A 129 2.98 7.57 -2.66
C PHE A 129 2.04 8.77 -2.81
N GLY A 130 0.88 8.57 -3.44
CA GLY A 130 -0.15 9.61 -3.54
C GLY A 130 -0.65 10.11 -2.18
N VAL A 131 -0.75 9.22 -1.19
CA VAL A 131 -1.13 9.58 0.18
C VAL A 131 -0.07 10.44 0.85
N VAL A 132 1.20 10.04 0.76
CA VAL A 132 2.32 10.72 1.43
C VAL A 132 2.70 12.04 0.76
N LEU A 133 2.28 12.28 -0.49
CA LEU A 133 2.39 13.59 -1.13
C LEU A 133 1.58 14.68 -0.42
N MET A 134 0.59 14.28 0.39
CA MET A 134 -0.23 15.19 1.20
C MET A 134 -0.84 16.35 0.40
N SER A 135 -1.25 16.07 -0.83
CA SER A 135 -1.92 17.03 -1.71
C SER A 135 -3.31 16.53 -2.10
N PRO A 136 -4.28 17.43 -2.38
CA PRO A 136 -5.62 17.02 -2.82
C PRO A 136 -5.59 16.15 -4.08
N LEU A 137 -4.75 16.50 -5.06
CA LEU A 137 -4.56 15.72 -6.29
C LEU A 137 -3.93 14.34 -5.99
N GLY A 138 -2.98 14.28 -5.04
CA GLY A 138 -2.39 13.03 -4.58
C GLY A 138 -3.42 12.09 -3.97
N LEU A 139 -4.35 12.63 -3.15
CA LEU A 139 -5.43 11.85 -2.55
C LEU A 139 -6.40 11.32 -3.61
N VAL A 140 -6.85 12.18 -4.54
CA VAL A 140 -7.74 11.78 -5.64
C VAL A 140 -7.07 10.70 -6.50
N GLY A 141 -5.80 10.90 -6.86
CA GLY A 141 -5.02 9.90 -7.59
C GLY A 141 -4.90 8.58 -6.85
N ALA A 142 -4.62 8.60 -5.54
CA ALA A 142 -4.52 7.41 -4.71
C ALA A 142 -5.86 6.65 -4.63
N LEU A 143 -6.97 7.35 -4.42
CA LEU A 143 -8.32 6.75 -4.37
C LEU A 143 -8.71 6.16 -5.72
N SER A 144 -8.52 6.89 -6.81
CA SER A 144 -8.81 6.41 -8.16
C SER A 144 -7.97 5.19 -8.51
N HIS A 145 -6.66 5.24 -8.24
CA HIS A 145 -5.77 4.10 -8.47
C HIS A 145 -6.16 2.89 -7.62
N MET A 146 -6.61 3.11 -6.38
CA MET A 146 -7.08 2.03 -5.51
C MET A 146 -8.26 1.26 -6.13
N VAL A 147 -9.23 1.97 -6.72
CA VAL A 147 -10.41 1.36 -7.36
C VAL A 147 -10.01 0.62 -8.64
N PHE A 148 -9.32 1.30 -9.57
CA PHE A 148 -8.90 0.70 -10.83
C PHE A 148 -7.97 -0.50 -10.64
N HIS A 149 -7.04 -0.40 -9.70
CA HIS A 149 -6.15 -1.51 -9.36
C HIS A 149 -6.92 -2.71 -8.80
N ALA A 150 -8.00 -2.50 -8.04
CA ALA A 150 -8.83 -3.61 -7.55
C ALA A 150 -9.41 -4.42 -8.71
N VAL A 151 -10.06 -3.74 -9.66
CA VAL A 151 -10.67 -4.37 -10.84
C VAL A 151 -9.61 -5.07 -11.70
N MET A 152 -8.52 -4.38 -12.01
CA MET A 152 -7.44 -4.92 -12.83
C MET A 152 -6.83 -6.18 -12.21
N LYS A 153 -6.62 -6.20 -10.90
CA LYS A 153 -6.02 -7.36 -10.21
C LYS A 153 -6.97 -8.54 -10.09
N ILE A 154 -8.25 -8.32 -9.84
CA ILE A 154 -9.25 -9.41 -9.86
C ILE A 154 -9.21 -10.12 -11.21
N CYS A 155 -9.33 -9.36 -12.31
CA CYS A 155 -9.26 -9.92 -13.65
C CYS A 155 -7.96 -10.69 -13.90
N SER A 156 -6.81 -10.10 -13.53
CA SER A 156 -5.49 -10.73 -13.71
C SER A 156 -5.34 -12.04 -12.95
N PHE A 157 -5.83 -12.12 -11.70
CA PHE A 157 -5.78 -13.34 -10.90
C PHE A 157 -6.73 -14.41 -11.43
N PHE A 158 -7.93 -14.05 -11.88
CA PHE A 158 -8.84 -15.01 -12.49
C PHE A 158 -8.31 -15.55 -13.81
N CYS A 159 -7.74 -14.71 -14.68
CA CYS A 159 -7.08 -15.16 -15.89
C CYS A 159 -5.93 -16.12 -15.59
N ALA A 160 -5.05 -15.76 -14.62
CA ALA A 160 -3.98 -16.65 -14.17
C ALA A 160 -4.52 -17.98 -13.63
N GLY A 161 -5.61 -17.93 -12.85
CA GLY A 161 -6.27 -19.12 -12.32
C GLY A 161 -6.83 -20.03 -13.40
N ALA A 162 -7.48 -19.46 -14.42
CA ALA A 162 -8.00 -20.20 -15.56
C ALA A 162 -6.88 -20.91 -16.36
N VAL A 163 -5.77 -20.21 -16.59
CA VAL A 163 -4.59 -20.82 -17.26
C VAL A 163 -4.02 -21.96 -16.41
N ILE A 164 -3.82 -21.75 -15.12
CA ILE A 164 -3.29 -22.78 -14.22
C ILE A 164 -4.23 -24.00 -14.17
N TYR A 165 -5.54 -23.77 -14.10
CA TYR A 165 -6.52 -24.84 -14.06
C TYR A 165 -6.53 -25.68 -15.36
N LYS A 166 -6.45 -25.02 -16.53
CA LYS A 166 -6.46 -25.69 -17.83
C LYS A 166 -5.15 -26.40 -18.16
N THR A 167 -4.01 -25.82 -17.79
CA THR A 167 -2.68 -26.31 -18.24
C THR A 167 -1.92 -27.07 -17.15
N GLY A 168 -2.30 -26.96 -15.88
CA GLY A 168 -1.54 -27.45 -14.74
C GLY A 168 -0.21 -26.73 -14.49
N ARG A 169 0.11 -25.71 -15.31
CA ARG A 169 1.40 -24.99 -15.23
C ARG A 169 1.29 -23.76 -14.32
N ASN A 170 2.18 -23.69 -13.34
CA ASN A 170 2.29 -22.57 -12.39
C ASN A 170 3.36 -21.53 -12.78
N TYR A 171 4.15 -21.83 -13.79
CA TYR A 171 5.29 -21.01 -14.24
C TYR A 171 5.06 -20.48 -15.65
N ILE A 172 5.62 -19.29 -15.91
CA ILE A 172 5.62 -18.62 -17.21
C ILE A 172 6.80 -19.14 -18.04
#